data_02769e42afc6ec798b6f9ab3d1870067
#
_entry.id   02769e42afc6ec798b6f9ab3d1870067
#
_cell.length_a   1.000
_cell.length_b   1.000
_cell.length_c   1.000
_cell.angle_alpha   90.00
_cell.angle_beta   90.00
_cell.angle_gamma   90.00
#
_symmetry.space_group_name_H-M   'P 1'
#
loop_
_entity.id
_entity.type
_entity.pdbx_description
1 polymer ?
#
loop_
_entity_poly.entity_id
_entity_poly.type
_entity_poly.pdbx_seq_one_letter_code
_entity_poly.pdbx_strand_id
1 'polypeptide(L)'
;MSERGSRRVLRDGLHVLAVGVREEPGVFAVSVAGSTLYALATIAQAYVLGEAVGRVVLPALQAGAAAAGALSLAAVVIVAVAVLKALGVVARRVGAGVMQYRLGAAYRRRVTRQYLRLPLSWHSRHSTGELLSNANADVDATWFVIAPFPFAVGTLVMLLGAAVALLVTDPLLAAVGFVVFPAIAALNVVYNRRLTPVMTRAQQLRAEVSGIAHESFDGALVVKTLGREADETARFAARATALREALVRAGRERAFFDPAMEALPQLGTLAVLLVGTARVASGAISPGELVSVAYLFTLLAFPVRAIGWVLGELPRATVGYARLRRVLDAGGAMPYGDEALPGDRPVRLGAQGVRFSHPDRDPEASGPG
;
A
#
# COMPACT_ATOMS: atom_id res chain seq x y z
N MET A 1 6.51 -13.28 -14.02
CA MET A 1 5.45 -13.94 -13.21
C MET A 1 4.37 -14.42 -14.15
N SER A 2 4.03 -15.73 -14.15
CA SER A 2 2.95 -16.25 -14.99
C SER A 2 1.60 -15.64 -14.54
N GLU A 3 0.64 -15.49 -15.45
CA GLU A 3 -0.71 -14.98 -15.16
C GLU A 3 -1.39 -15.74 -14.00
N ARG A 4 -1.13 -17.04 -13.87
CA ARG A 4 -1.64 -17.87 -12.76
C ARG A 4 -1.09 -17.44 -11.42
N GLY A 5 0.19 -17.02 -11.34
CA GLY A 5 0.80 -16.49 -10.12
C GLY A 5 0.19 -15.15 -9.69
N SER A 6 -0.07 -14.26 -10.65
CA SER A 6 -0.69 -12.94 -10.36
C SER A 6 -2.13 -13.07 -9.84
N ARG A 7 -2.94 -13.97 -10.43
CA ARG A 7 -4.33 -14.24 -9.98
C ARG A 7 -4.38 -14.84 -8.57
N ARG A 8 -3.42 -15.70 -8.23
CA ARG A 8 -3.32 -16.29 -6.89
C ARG A 8 -2.99 -15.23 -5.84
N VAL A 9 -1.97 -14.40 -6.11
CA VAL A 9 -1.59 -13.30 -5.19
C VAL A 9 -2.73 -12.31 -4.98
N LEU A 10 -3.49 -11.99 -6.04
CA LEU A 10 -4.65 -11.11 -5.92
C LEU A 10 -5.75 -11.73 -5.03
N ARG A 11 -6.08 -13.00 -5.26
CA ARG A 11 -7.09 -13.70 -4.46
C ARG A 11 -6.68 -13.81 -2.99
N ASP A 12 -5.42 -14.17 -2.74
CA ASP A 12 -4.90 -14.32 -1.38
C ASP A 12 -4.80 -12.95 -0.68
N GLY A 13 -4.43 -11.90 -1.41
CA GLY A 13 -4.45 -10.51 -0.92
C GLY A 13 -5.86 -10.03 -0.56
N LEU A 14 -6.84 -10.30 -1.40
CA LEU A 14 -8.25 -9.98 -1.11
C LEU A 14 -8.76 -10.76 0.11
N HIS A 15 -8.28 -11.99 0.30
CA HIS A 15 -8.59 -12.76 1.52
C HIS A 15 -8.05 -12.08 2.78
N VAL A 16 -6.79 -11.60 2.76
CA VAL A 16 -6.19 -10.86 3.89
C VAL A 16 -7.01 -9.59 4.20
N LEU A 17 -7.39 -8.83 3.19
CA LEU A 17 -8.25 -7.66 3.36
C LEU A 17 -9.61 -8.02 3.96
N ALA A 18 -10.23 -9.10 3.47
CA ALA A 18 -11.52 -9.57 3.99
C ALA A 18 -11.45 -10.01 5.46
N VAL A 19 -10.34 -10.64 5.88
CA VAL A 19 -10.09 -10.95 7.29
C VAL A 19 -10.03 -9.67 8.12
N GLY A 20 -9.25 -8.67 7.69
CA GLY A 20 -9.16 -7.39 8.40
C GLY A 20 -10.51 -6.69 8.53
N VAL A 21 -11.30 -6.65 7.45
CA VAL A 21 -12.64 -6.06 7.45
C VAL A 21 -13.60 -6.79 8.42
N ARG A 22 -13.52 -8.12 8.47
CA ARG A 22 -14.36 -8.91 9.39
C ARG A 22 -14.00 -8.72 10.86
N GLU A 23 -12.72 -8.47 11.16
CA GLU A 23 -12.28 -8.25 12.54
C GLU A 23 -12.59 -6.83 13.05
N GLU A 24 -12.59 -5.81 12.17
CA GLU A 24 -12.83 -4.40 12.52
C GLU A 24 -13.90 -3.74 11.60
N PRO A 25 -15.13 -4.29 11.49
CA PRO A 25 -16.11 -3.84 10.50
C PRO A 25 -16.59 -2.40 10.72
N GLY A 26 -16.76 -1.97 11.98
CA GLY A 26 -17.24 -0.63 12.31
C GLY A 26 -16.23 0.46 11.93
N VAL A 27 -14.94 0.23 12.25
CA VAL A 27 -13.87 1.18 11.92
C VAL A 27 -13.65 1.23 10.40
N PHE A 28 -13.76 0.08 9.73
CA PHE A 28 -13.71 0.01 8.27
C PHE A 28 -14.85 0.80 7.63
N ALA A 29 -16.09 0.64 8.12
CA ALA A 29 -17.25 1.37 7.62
C ALA A 29 -17.08 2.90 7.74
N VAL A 30 -16.57 3.39 8.87
CA VAL A 30 -16.23 4.82 9.06
C VAL A 30 -15.17 5.28 8.05
N SER A 31 -14.14 4.47 7.82
CA SER A 31 -13.07 4.80 6.87
C SER A 31 -13.59 4.85 5.43
N VAL A 32 -14.46 3.91 5.04
CA VAL A 32 -15.08 3.87 3.71
C VAL A 32 -16.07 5.02 3.54
N ALA A 33 -16.89 5.30 4.55
CA ALA A 33 -17.80 6.46 4.53
C ALA A 33 -17.02 7.78 4.36
N GLY A 34 -15.92 7.96 5.10
CA GLY A 34 -15.01 9.08 4.92
C GLY A 34 -14.39 9.16 3.52
N SER A 35 -14.01 8.02 2.94
CA SER A 35 -13.50 7.94 1.57
C SER A 35 -14.57 8.29 0.53
N THR A 36 -15.79 7.83 0.74
CA THR A 36 -16.94 8.13 -0.14
C THR A 36 -17.31 9.61 -0.05
N LEU A 37 -17.36 10.18 1.17
CA LEU A 37 -17.57 11.61 1.37
C LEU A 37 -16.50 12.44 0.65
N TYR A 38 -15.22 12.06 0.80
CA TYR A 38 -14.12 12.69 0.08
C TYR A 38 -14.29 12.63 -1.43
N ALA A 39 -14.71 11.47 -1.97
CA ALA A 39 -14.91 11.26 -3.40
C ALA A 39 -16.04 12.17 -3.94
N LEU A 40 -17.20 12.14 -3.27
CA LEU A 40 -18.36 12.96 -3.65
C LEU A 40 -18.07 14.46 -3.49
N ALA A 41 -17.44 14.88 -2.40
CA ALA A 41 -17.05 16.26 -2.19
C ALA A 41 -16.01 16.74 -3.24
N THR A 42 -15.15 15.86 -3.73
CA THR A 42 -14.18 16.17 -4.79
C THR A 42 -14.87 16.41 -6.12
N ILE A 43 -15.88 15.60 -6.46
CA ILE A 43 -16.71 15.82 -7.66
C ILE A 43 -17.53 17.11 -7.49
N ALA A 44 -18.21 17.26 -6.36
CA ALA A 44 -18.99 18.47 -6.06
C ALA A 44 -18.14 19.74 -6.15
N GLN A 45 -16.89 19.70 -5.68
CA GLN A 45 -15.98 20.84 -5.76
C GLN A 45 -15.76 21.30 -7.21
N ALA A 46 -15.65 20.36 -8.16
CA ALA A 46 -15.49 20.70 -9.57
C ALA A 46 -16.71 21.44 -10.12
N TYR A 47 -17.91 20.95 -9.82
CA TYR A 47 -19.16 21.58 -10.28
C TYR A 47 -19.43 22.89 -9.56
N VAL A 48 -19.20 22.99 -8.26
CA VAL A 48 -19.34 24.24 -7.51
C VAL A 48 -18.40 25.32 -8.06
N LEU A 49 -17.17 24.96 -8.44
CA LEU A 49 -16.24 25.89 -9.07
C LEU A 49 -16.75 26.37 -10.44
N GLY A 50 -17.22 25.46 -11.29
CA GLY A 50 -17.79 25.81 -12.59
C GLY A 50 -19.04 26.67 -12.50
N GLU A 51 -19.94 26.35 -11.56
CA GLU A 51 -21.12 27.17 -11.28
C GLU A 51 -20.75 28.58 -10.78
N ALA A 52 -19.77 28.69 -9.90
CA ALA A 52 -19.26 29.98 -9.45
C ALA A 52 -18.67 30.80 -10.60
N VAL A 53 -17.92 30.17 -11.51
CA VAL A 53 -17.41 30.84 -12.70
C VAL A 53 -18.55 31.26 -13.64
N GLY A 54 -19.50 30.35 -13.96
CA GLY A 54 -20.54 30.57 -14.91
C GLY A 54 -21.59 31.59 -14.45
N ARG A 55 -22.03 31.53 -13.16
CA ARG A 55 -23.11 32.35 -12.63
C ARG A 55 -22.68 33.59 -11.86
N VAL A 56 -21.43 33.68 -11.43
CA VAL A 56 -20.96 34.80 -10.62
C VAL A 56 -19.86 35.56 -11.35
N VAL A 57 -18.74 34.87 -11.75
CA VAL A 57 -17.57 35.52 -12.29
C VAL A 57 -17.83 36.09 -13.68
N LEU A 58 -18.36 35.28 -14.62
CA LEU A 58 -18.62 35.72 -15.99
C LEU A 58 -19.62 36.88 -16.08
N PRO A 59 -20.80 36.82 -15.42
CA PRO A 59 -21.73 37.96 -15.41
C PRO A 59 -21.13 39.24 -14.78
N ALA A 60 -20.32 39.09 -13.72
CA ALA A 60 -19.66 40.21 -13.08
C ALA A 60 -18.65 40.92 -14.02
N LEU A 61 -17.91 40.13 -14.82
CA LEU A 61 -16.98 40.66 -15.82
C LEU A 61 -17.74 41.39 -16.96
N GLN A 62 -18.89 40.89 -17.35
CA GLN A 62 -19.70 41.49 -18.41
C GLN A 62 -20.44 42.77 -17.94
N ALA A 63 -20.91 42.76 -16.70
CA ALA A 63 -21.67 43.90 -16.14
C ALA A 63 -20.75 44.96 -15.48
N GLY A 64 -19.46 44.74 -15.38
CA GLY A 64 -18.51 45.63 -14.71
C GLY A 64 -18.65 45.72 -13.18
N ALA A 65 -19.54 44.97 -12.57
CA ALA A 65 -19.78 44.91 -11.13
C ALA A 65 -20.30 43.53 -10.71
N ALA A 66 -19.72 42.98 -9.64
CA ALA A 66 -20.23 41.75 -9.04
C ALA A 66 -21.22 42.07 -7.92
N ALA A 67 -22.37 41.40 -7.88
CA ALA A 67 -23.25 41.46 -6.72
C ALA A 67 -22.53 40.84 -5.50
N ALA A 68 -22.23 41.64 -4.48
CA ALA A 68 -21.50 41.20 -3.30
C ALA A 68 -22.12 39.96 -2.62
N GLY A 69 -23.48 39.87 -2.66
CA GLY A 69 -24.19 38.70 -2.13
C GLY A 69 -23.94 37.40 -2.91
N ALA A 70 -23.82 37.46 -4.24
CA ALA A 70 -23.52 36.28 -5.05
C ALA A 70 -22.08 35.77 -4.82
N LEU A 71 -21.12 36.69 -4.68
CA LEU A 71 -19.73 36.37 -4.35
C LEU A 71 -19.60 35.73 -2.97
N SER A 72 -20.26 36.31 -1.96
CA SER A 72 -20.27 35.76 -0.61
C SER A 72 -20.89 34.36 -0.53
N LEU A 73 -22.00 34.14 -1.23
CA LEU A 73 -22.66 32.83 -1.31
C LEU A 73 -21.72 31.78 -1.98
N ALA A 74 -21.12 32.12 -3.10
CA ALA A 74 -20.17 31.24 -3.79
C ALA A 74 -18.99 30.88 -2.89
N ALA A 75 -18.43 31.87 -2.19
CA ALA A 75 -17.34 31.65 -1.24
C ALA A 75 -17.75 30.70 -0.11
N VAL A 76 -18.92 30.91 0.51
CA VAL A 76 -19.45 30.03 1.56
C VAL A 76 -19.64 28.60 1.08
N VAL A 77 -20.21 28.40 -0.12
CA VAL A 77 -20.40 27.05 -0.68
C VAL A 77 -19.07 26.37 -0.97
N ILE A 78 -18.09 27.07 -1.55
CA ILE A 78 -16.74 26.54 -1.80
C ILE A 78 -16.08 26.11 -0.49
N VAL A 79 -16.14 26.96 0.56
CA VAL A 79 -15.59 26.65 1.89
C VAL A 79 -16.32 25.46 2.50
N ALA A 80 -17.64 25.39 2.42
CA ALA A 80 -18.42 24.26 2.94
C ALA A 80 -18.01 22.92 2.30
N VAL A 81 -17.86 22.89 0.97
CA VAL A 81 -17.39 21.70 0.25
C VAL A 81 -15.95 21.35 0.63
N ALA A 82 -15.07 22.33 0.80
CA ALA A 82 -13.70 22.12 1.26
C ALA A 82 -13.66 21.53 2.67
N VAL A 83 -14.51 22.01 3.58
CA VAL A 83 -14.64 21.45 4.94
C VAL A 83 -15.17 20.02 4.91
N LEU A 84 -16.21 19.73 4.14
CA LEU A 84 -16.74 18.37 3.98
C LEU A 84 -15.67 17.42 3.42
N LYS A 85 -14.89 17.87 2.44
CA LYS A 85 -13.77 17.12 1.89
C LYS A 85 -12.71 16.86 2.94
N ALA A 86 -12.33 17.85 3.75
CA ALA A 86 -11.37 17.70 4.84
C ALA A 86 -11.88 16.72 5.91
N LEU A 87 -13.14 16.79 6.31
CA LEU A 87 -13.75 15.83 7.23
C LEU A 87 -13.71 14.39 6.67
N GLY A 88 -14.01 14.23 5.38
CA GLY A 88 -13.87 12.94 4.69
C GLY A 88 -12.45 12.39 4.74
N VAL A 89 -11.42 13.25 4.51
CA VAL A 89 -10.01 12.86 4.61
C VAL A 89 -9.64 12.45 6.03
N VAL A 90 -10.06 13.22 7.04
CA VAL A 90 -9.79 12.92 8.46
C VAL A 90 -10.43 11.60 8.86
N ALA A 91 -11.73 11.41 8.60
CA ALA A 91 -12.45 10.18 8.92
C ALA A 91 -11.80 8.95 8.27
N ARG A 92 -11.46 9.06 6.98
CA ARG A 92 -10.76 8.00 6.25
C ARG A 92 -9.40 7.66 6.85
N ARG A 93 -8.54 8.67 7.08
CA ARG A 93 -7.17 8.46 7.57
C ARG A 93 -7.13 7.95 9.00
N VAL A 94 -7.90 8.58 9.88
CA VAL A 94 -7.97 8.17 11.29
C VAL A 94 -8.54 6.76 11.39
N GLY A 95 -9.66 6.49 10.72
CA GLY A 95 -10.27 5.17 10.74
C GLY A 95 -9.34 4.08 10.19
N ALA A 96 -8.70 4.31 9.02
CA ALA A 96 -7.75 3.37 8.46
C ALA A 96 -6.55 3.11 9.38
N GLY A 97 -5.99 4.18 9.99
CA GLY A 97 -4.90 4.06 10.97
C GLY A 97 -5.31 3.29 12.22
N VAL A 98 -6.46 3.62 12.82
CA VAL A 98 -7.00 2.90 13.98
C VAL A 98 -7.19 1.40 13.66
N MET A 99 -7.78 1.08 12.52
CA MET A 99 -7.95 -0.31 12.07
C MET A 99 -6.62 -1.03 11.94
N GLN A 100 -5.66 -0.44 11.23
CA GLN A 100 -4.33 -1.02 11.03
C GLN A 100 -3.64 -1.33 12.35
N TYR A 101 -3.60 -0.38 13.29
CA TYR A 101 -2.90 -0.56 14.56
C TYR A 101 -3.65 -1.49 15.51
N ARG A 102 -4.99 -1.52 15.52
CA ARG A 102 -5.76 -2.51 16.29
C ARG A 102 -5.50 -3.92 15.81
N LEU A 103 -5.55 -4.16 14.50
CA LEU A 103 -5.21 -5.46 13.92
C LEU A 103 -3.76 -5.84 14.24
N GLY A 104 -2.81 -4.92 14.07
CA GLY A 104 -1.42 -5.14 14.43
C GLY A 104 -1.24 -5.55 15.89
N ALA A 105 -1.87 -4.83 16.82
CA ALA A 105 -1.81 -5.13 18.25
C ALA A 105 -2.49 -6.48 18.57
N ALA A 106 -3.63 -6.79 17.95
CA ALA A 106 -4.34 -8.05 18.15
C ALA A 106 -3.51 -9.25 17.70
N TYR A 107 -2.89 -9.15 16.50
CA TYR A 107 -2.08 -10.25 15.96
C TYR A 107 -0.77 -10.42 16.70
N ARG A 108 -0.10 -9.35 17.16
CA ARG A 108 1.05 -9.47 18.04
C ARG A 108 0.70 -10.22 19.32
N ARG A 109 -0.41 -9.89 19.95
CA ARG A 109 -0.88 -10.62 21.16
C ARG A 109 -1.19 -12.09 20.86
N ARG A 110 -1.83 -12.39 19.71
CA ARG A 110 -2.13 -13.79 19.31
C ARG A 110 -0.85 -14.59 19.09
N VAL A 111 0.12 -14.04 18.35
CA VAL A 111 1.41 -14.67 18.06
C VAL A 111 2.19 -14.91 19.35
N THR A 112 2.32 -13.90 20.22
CA THR A 112 3.02 -14.03 21.50
C THR A 112 2.35 -15.08 22.39
N ARG A 113 1.01 -15.08 22.47
CA ARG A 113 0.28 -16.10 23.25
C ARG A 113 0.51 -17.49 22.68
N GLN A 114 0.60 -17.63 21.36
CA GLN A 114 0.88 -18.91 20.72
C GLN A 114 2.30 -19.38 21.04
N TYR A 115 3.31 -18.50 21.00
CA TYR A 115 4.67 -18.84 21.43
C TYR A 115 4.72 -19.38 22.86
N LEU A 116 4.00 -18.77 23.79
CA LEU A 116 3.95 -19.24 25.19
C LEU A 116 3.27 -20.62 25.36
N ARG A 117 2.47 -21.06 24.40
CA ARG A 117 1.78 -22.36 24.42
C ARG A 117 2.58 -23.48 23.74
N LEU A 118 3.41 -23.12 22.75
CA LEU A 118 4.13 -24.10 21.97
C LEU A 118 5.23 -24.78 22.79
N PRO A 119 5.50 -26.09 22.56
CA PRO A 119 6.48 -26.85 23.31
C PRO A 119 7.91 -26.40 23.00
N LEU A 120 8.86 -26.68 23.91
CA LEU A 120 10.28 -26.33 23.74
C LEU A 120 10.89 -26.95 22.47
N SER A 121 10.45 -28.15 22.08
CA SER A 121 10.87 -28.80 20.83
C SER A 121 10.49 -28.01 19.57
N TRP A 122 9.41 -27.24 19.61
CA TRP A 122 9.06 -26.31 18.53
C TRP A 122 10.02 -25.12 18.50
N HIS A 123 10.33 -24.55 19.66
CA HIS A 123 11.24 -23.39 19.77
C HIS A 123 12.67 -23.73 19.34
N SER A 124 13.16 -24.95 19.61
CA SER A 124 14.51 -25.37 19.22
C SER A 124 14.71 -25.46 17.69
N ARG A 125 13.61 -25.57 16.93
CA ARG A 125 13.64 -25.61 15.44
C ARG A 125 13.54 -24.23 14.78
N HIS A 126 13.27 -23.18 15.54
CA HIS A 126 13.07 -21.83 15.02
C HIS A 126 14.07 -20.87 15.68
N SER A 127 14.75 -20.06 14.88
CA SER A 127 15.67 -19.07 15.41
C SER A 127 14.94 -17.94 16.13
N THR A 128 15.52 -17.37 17.18
CA THR A 128 14.96 -16.23 17.91
C THR A 128 14.71 -15.04 16.96
N GLY A 129 15.57 -14.84 15.97
CA GLY A 129 15.41 -13.80 14.96
C GLY A 129 14.17 -14.00 14.08
N GLU A 130 13.86 -15.26 13.70
CA GLU A 130 12.66 -15.61 12.96
C GLU A 130 11.40 -15.35 13.80
N LEU A 131 11.39 -15.77 15.06
CA LEU A 131 10.27 -15.57 15.97
C LEU A 131 9.99 -14.08 16.19
N LEU A 132 11.04 -13.29 16.39
CA LEU A 132 10.93 -11.83 16.54
C LEU A 132 10.42 -11.17 15.26
N SER A 133 10.90 -11.61 14.10
CA SER A 133 10.43 -11.14 12.79
C SER A 133 8.95 -11.42 12.60
N ASN A 134 8.50 -12.64 12.89
CA ASN A 134 7.08 -13.02 12.79
C ASN A 134 6.20 -12.17 13.72
N ALA A 135 6.63 -11.89 14.95
CA ALA A 135 5.87 -11.11 15.91
C ALA A 135 5.80 -9.59 15.58
N ASN A 136 6.74 -9.07 14.81
CA ASN A 136 6.82 -7.65 14.48
C ASN A 136 6.72 -7.38 12.99
N ALA A 137 7.77 -7.69 12.22
CA ALA A 137 7.88 -7.31 10.81
C ALA A 137 6.79 -7.96 9.93
N ASP A 138 6.45 -9.23 10.17
CA ASP A 138 5.40 -9.91 9.41
C ASP A 138 4.00 -9.41 9.77
N VAL A 139 3.76 -9.03 11.04
CA VAL A 139 2.51 -8.36 11.46
C VAL A 139 2.37 -7.02 10.76
N ASP A 140 3.44 -6.20 10.75
CA ASP A 140 3.41 -4.90 10.08
C ASP A 140 3.24 -5.05 8.58
N ALA A 141 3.96 -5.98 7.95
CA ALA A 141 3.83 -6.27 6.52
C ALA A 141 2.41 -6.71 6.13
N THR A 142 1.76 -7.51 6.99
CA THR A 142 0.39 -8.00 6.77
C THR A 142 -0.63 -6.86 6.79
N TRP A 143 -0.58 -6.00 7.80
CA TRP A 143 -1.63 -5.01 8.04
C TRP A 143 -1.35 -3.62 7.44
N PHE A 144 -0.17 -3.40 6.87
CA PHE A 144 0.16 -2.15 6.20
C PHE A 144 -0.80 -1.82 5.04
N VAL A 145 -1.27 -2.83 4.33
CA VAL A 145 -2.20 -2.68 3.20
C VAL A 145 -3.57 -2.11 3.61
N ILE A 146 -3.93 -2.21 4.90
CA ILE A 146 -5.18 -1.66 5.44
C ILE A 146 -5.20 -0.13 5.36
N ALA A 147 -4.06 0.55 5.56
CA ALA A 147 -4.01 2.01 5.54
C ALA A 147 -4.47 2.63 4.19
N PRO A 148 -3.99 2.17 3.01
CA PRO A 148 -4.42 2.68 1.73
C PRO A 148 -5.73 2.05 1.21
N PHE A 149 -6.23 0.96 1.79
CA PHE A 149 -7.37 0.23 1.26
C PHE A 149 -8.69 1.04 1.19
N PRO A 150 -9.13 1.78 2.23
CA PRO A 150 -10.33 2.62 2.14
C PRO A 150 -10.20 3.73 1.09
N PHE A 151 -8.97 4.21 0.85
CA PHE A 151 -8.74 5.18 -0.22
C PHE A 151 -8.94 4.57 -1.61
N ALA A 152 -8.54 3.32 -1.83
CA ALA A 152 -8.80 2.63 -3.09
C ALA A 152 -10.31 2.46 -3.33
N VAL A 153 -11.09 2.12 -2.29
CA VAL A 153 -12.55 2.04 -2.38
C VAL A 153 -13.14 3.40 -2.75
N GLY A 154 -12.75 4.48 -2.05
CA GLY A 154 -13.19 5.84 -2.37
C GLY A 154 -12.78 6.29 -3.78
N THR A 155 -11.61 5.85 -4.25
CA THR A 155 -11.15 6.12 -5.62
C THR A 155 -12.08 5.46 -6.66
N LEU A 156 -12.54 4.23 -6.43
CA LEU A 156 -13.51 3.58 -7.31
C LEU A 156 -14.84 4.37 -7.34
N VAL A 157 -15.34 4.78 -6.18
CA VAL A 157 -16.55 5.64 -6.09
C VAL A 157 -16.34 6.94 -6.86
N MET A 158 -15.16 7.56 -6.72
CA MET A 158 -14.85 8.81 -7.41
C MET A 158 -14.77 8.63 -8.92
N LEU A 159 -14.14 7.56 -9.41
CA LEU A 159 -14.04 7.28 -10.85
C LEU A 159 -15.40 7.00 -11.46
N LEU A 160 -16.24 6.20 -10.79
CA LEU A 160 -17.60 5.92 -11.23
C LEU A 160 -18.46 7.20 -11.21
N GLY A 161 -18.41 7.96 -10.12
CA GLY A 161 -19.14 9.20 -10.00
C GLY A 161 -18.70 10.25 -11.04
N ALA A 162 -17.39 10.34 -11.29
CA ALA A 162 -16.87 11.23 -12.33
C ALA A 162 -17.28 10.79 -13.74
N ALA A 163 -17.27 9.48 -14.03
CA ALA A 163 -17.73 8.96 -15.31
C ALA A 163 -19.21 9.30 -15.55
N VAL A 164 -20.07 9.11 -14.53
CA VAL A 164 -21.49 9.49 -14.59
C VAL A 164 -21.63 11.01 -14.78
N ALA A 165 -20.89 11.80 -13.99
CA ALA A 165 -20.93 13.25 -14.07
C ALA A 165 -20.52 13.77 -15.46
N LEU A 166 -19.47 13.21 -16.06
CA LEU A 166 -19.05 13.54 -17.43
C LEU A 166 -20.10 13.18 -18.47
N LEU A 167 -20.69 11.97 -18.37
CA LEU A 167 -21.74 11.52 -19.31
C LEU A 167 -23.00 12.41 -19.25
N VAL A 168 -23.38 12.85 -18.06
CA VAL A 168 -24.54 13.73 -17.85
C VAL A 168 -24.25 15.14 -18.37
N THR A 169 -23.00 15.62 -18.22
CA THR A 169 -22.65 16.98 -18.68
C THR A 169 -22.54 17.02 -20.21
N ASP A 170 -21.75 16.16 -20.82
CA ASP A 170 -21.62 16.08 -22.29
C ASP A 170 -20.99 14.74 -22.70
N PRO A 171 -21.67 13.92 -23.54
CA PRO A 171 -21.18 12.62 -24.00
C PRO A 171 -19.86 12.68 -24.77
N LEU A 172 -19.60 13.79 -25.49
CA LEU A 172 -18.36 13.94 -26.27
C LEU A 172 -17.18 14.21 -25.35
N LEU A 173 -17.35 15.03 -24.30
CA LEU A 173 -16.34 15.23 -23.27
C LEU A 173 -16.11 13.96 -22.44
N ALA A 174 -17.15 13.18 -22.19
CA ALA A 174 -17.03 11.86 -21.56
C ALA A 174 -16.18 10.92 -22.42
N ALA A 175 -16.33 10.92 -23.76
CA ALA A 175 -15.51 10.11 -24.66
C ALA A 175 -14.00 10.43 -24.53
N VAL A 176 -13.64 11.71 -24.36
CA VAL A 176 -12.24 12.09 -24.05
C VAL A 176 -11.77 11.41 -22.76
N GLY A 177 -12.60 11.39 -21.72
CA GLY A 177 -12.30 10.71 -20.46
C GLY A 177 -12.12 9.21 -20.62
N PHE A 178 -13.02 8.57 -21.37
CA PHE A 178 -12.93 7.13 -21.65
C PHE A 178 -11.70 6.72 -22.47
N VAL A 179 -11.05 7.64 -23.16
CA VAL A 179 -9.76 7.41 -23.83
C VAL A 179 -8.60 7.69 -22.87
N VAL A 180 -8.61 8.82 -22.19
CA VAL A 180 -7.49 9.31 -21.37
C VAL A 180 -7.27 8.42 -20.13
N PHE A 181 -8.33 8.05 -19.38
CA PHE A 181 -8.15 7.28 -18.16
C PHE A 181 -7.66 5.84 -18.40
N PRO A 182 -8.17 5.09 -19.36
CA PRO A 182 -7.55 3.82 -19.74
C PRO A 182 -6.12 3.96 -20.25
N ALA A 183 -5.79 5.04 -20.97
CA ALA A 183 -4.42 5.30 -21.43
C ALA A 183 -3.47 5.52 -20.23
N ILE A 184 -3.87 6.28 -19.20
CA ILE A 184 -3.11 6.43 -17.96
C ILE A 184 -2.93 5.07 -17.26
N ALA A 185 -3.98 4.26 -17.17
CA ALA A 185 -3.90 2.94 -16.58
C ALA A 185 -2.96 2.01 -17.35
N ALA A 186 -3.04 2.00 -18.69
CA ALA A 186 -2.15 1.24 -19.56
C ALA A 186 -0.69 1.67 -19.40
N LEU A 187 -0.43 2.99 -19.40
CA LEU A 187 0.91 3.54 -19.18
C LEU A 187 1.47 3.12 -17.82
N ASN A 188 0.64 3.14 -16.77
CA ASN A 188 1.03 2.67 -15.43
C ASN A 188 1.40 1.17 -15.44
N VAL A 189 0.65 0.33 -16.15
CA VAL A 189 0.96 -1.10 -16.28
C VAL A 189 2.29 -1.30 -17.01
N VAL A 190 2.53 -0.58 -18.09
CA VAL A 190 3.79 -0.64 -18.84
C VAL A 190 4.97 -0.20 -17.98
N TYR A 191 4.81 0.92 -17.27
CA TYR A 191 5.81 1.43 -16.32
C TYR A 191 6.18 0.39 -15.27
N ASN A 192 5.19 -0.18 -14.58
CA ASN A 192 5.44 -1.18 -13.56
C ASN A 192 6.11 -2.44 -14.12
N ARG A 193 5.71 -2.90 -15.31
CA ARG A 193 6.33 -4.06 -15.97
C ARG A 193 7.80 -3.83 -16.32
N ARG A 194 8.18 -2.61 -16.68
CA ARG A 194 9.58 -2.26 -16.99
C ARG A 194 10.41 -1.98 -15.76
N LEU A 195 9.88 -1.24 -14.79
CA LEU A 195 10.61 -0.83 -13.60
C LEU A 195 10.85 -1.97 -12.60
N THR A 196 9.86 -2.84 -12.39
CA THR A 196 9.94 -3.90 -11.37
C THR A 196 11.16 -4.81 -11.52
N PRO A 197 11.50 -5.39 -12.70
CA PRO A 197 12.66 -6.27 -12.83
C PRO A 197 13.98 -5.53 -12.56
N VAL A 198 14.09 -4.27 -12.99
CA VAL A 198 15.28 -3.45 -12.76
C VAL A 198 15.47 -3.15 -11.28
N MET A 199 14.39 -2.80 -10.59
CA MET A 199 14.42 -2.55 -9.14
C MET A 199 14.71 -3.83 -8.35
N THR A 200 14.16 -4.98 -8.75
CA THR A 200 14.46 -6.27 -8.13
C THR A 200 15.95 -6.59 -8.26
N ARG A 201 16.55 -6.37 -9.43
CA ARG A 201 17.99 -6.57 -9.63
C ARG A 201 18.83 -5.62 -8.77
N ALA A 202 18.43 -4.36 -8.67
CA ALA A 202 19.11 -3.40 -7.79
C ALA A 202 19.04 -3.81 -6.31
N GLN A 203 17.91 -4.37 -5.84
CA GLN A 203 17.79 -4.88 -4.47
C GLN A 203 18.67 -6.11 -4.22
N GLN A 204 18.75 -7.04 -5.20
CA GLN A 204 19.66 -8.18 -5.12
C GLN A 204 21.13 -7.73 -5.00
N LEU A 205 21.57 -6.82 -5.89
CA LEU A 205 22.92 -6.28 -5.84
C LEU A 205 23.22 -5.52 -4.54
N ARG A 206 22.23 -4.82 -3.98
CA ARG A 206 22.36 -4.17 -2.67
C ARG A 206 22.62 -5.21 -1.57
N ALA A 207 21.90 -6.33 -1.58
CA ALA A 207 22.13 -7.43 -0.64
C ALA A 207 23.51 -8.05 -0.82
N GLU A 208 23.97 -8.25 -2.08
CA GLU A 208 25.33 -8.75 -2.37
C GLU A 208 26.40 -7.79 -1.84
N VAL A 209 26.28 -6.47 -2.06
CA VAL A 209 27.21 -5.45 -1.53
C VAL A 209 27.24 -5.48 0.00
N SER A 210 26.06 -5.56 0.64
CA SER A 210 25.99 -5.65 2.10
C SER A 210 26.60 -6.94 2.63
N GLY A 211 26.41 -8.07 1.92
CA GLY A 211 27.01 -9.35 2.29
C GLY A 211 28.54 -9.30 2.24
N ILE A 212 29.12 -8.79 1.16
CA ILE A 212 30.57 -8.62 1.02
C ILE A 212 31.13 -7.71 2.13
N ALA A 213 30.45 -6.59 2.41
CA ALA A 213 30.89 -5.70 3.48
C ALA A 213 30.90 -6.41 4.84
N HIS A 214 29.85 -7.19 5.15
CA HIS A 214 29.76 -7.96 6.39
C HIS A 214 30.87 -9.01 6.49
N GLU A 215 31.08 -9.82 5.43
CA GLU A 215 32.17 -10.79 5.37
C GLU A 215 33.54 -10.15 5.56
N SER A 216 33.79 -8.99 4.89
CA SER A 216 35.07 -8.30 4.97
C SER A 216 35.32 -7.69 6.35
N PHE A 217 34.30 -7.22 7.05
CA PHE A 217 34.41 -6.69 8.42
C PHE A 217 34.58 -7.82 9.44
N ASP A 218 33.86 -8.91 9.34
CA ASP A 218 33.99 -10.06 10.22
C ASP A 218 35.35 -10.76 10.03
N GLY A 219 35.81 -10.85 8.78
CA GLY A 219 37.09 -11.40 8.39
C GLY A 219 38.27 -10.41 8.41
N ALA A 220 38.09 -9.17 8.93
CA ALA A 220 39.07 -8.10 8.79
C ALA A 220 40.49 -8.49 9.30
N LEU A 221 40.57 -9.25 10.39
CA LEU A 221 41.85 -9.76 10.93
C LEU A 221 42.54 -10.67 9.91
N VAL A 222 41.79 -11.58 9.28
CA VAL A 222 42.34 -12.52 8.28
C VAL A 222 42.79 -11.78 7.04
N VAL A 223 41.95 -10.84 6.53
CA VAL A 223 42.32 -10.01 5.39
C VAL A 223 43.62 -9.25 5.62
N LYS A 224 43.75 -8.63 6.79
CA LYS A 224 44.93 -7.86 7.16
C LYS A 224 46.17 -8.73 7.37
N THR A 225 46.01 -9.89 8.02
CA THR A 225 47.12 -10.80 8.27
C THR A 225 47.70 -11.41 6.98
N LEU A 226 46.83 -11.60 5.98
CA LEU A 226 47.21 -12.12 4.67
C LEU A 226 47.55 -11.02 3.64
N GLY A 227 47.46 -9.73 3.99
CA GLY A 227 47.79 -8.62 3.09
C GLY A 227 46.85 -8.55 1.86
N ARG A 228 45.55 -8.94 1.99
CA ARG A 228 44.59 -9.07 0.89
C ARG A 228 43.60 -7.90 0.82
N GLU A 229 43.91 -6.73 1.41
CA GLU A 229 43.02 -5.57 1.43
C GLU A 229 42.67 -5.05 0.02
N ALA A 230 43.65 -5.11 -0.90
CA ALA A 230 43.48 -4.68 -2.27
C ALA A 230 42.45 -5.56 -3.02
N ASP A 231 42.51 -6.87 -2.81
CA ASP A 231 41.60 -7.83 -3.44
C ASP A 231 40.16 -7.68 -2.91
N GLU A 232 40.00 -7.53 -1.58
CA GLU A 232 38.69 -7.29 -0.97
C GLU A 232 38.09 -5.95 -1.41
N THR A 233 38.92 -4.91 -1.49
CA THR A 233 38.46 -3.61 -2.03
C THR A 233 38.02 -3.73 -3.49
N ALA A 234 38.75 -4.46 -4.32
CA ALA A 234 38.38 -4.68 -5.73
C ALA A 234 37.09 -5.51 -5.85
N ARG A 235 36.93 -6.56 -5.01
CA ARG A 235 35.70 -7.37 -4.93
C ARG A 235 34.47 -6.52 -4.58
N PHE A 236 34.59 -5.68 -3.55
CA PHE A 236 33.54 -4.75 -3.14
C PHE A 236 33.22 -3.72 -4.23
N ALA A 237 34.26 -3.09 -4.81
CA ALA A 237 34.10 -2.07 -5.85
C ALA A 237 33.39 -2.61 -7.10
N ALA A 238 33.68 -3.86 -7.51
CA ALA A 238 33.02 -4.49 -8.64
C ALA A 238 31.49 -4.62 -8.41
N ARG A 239 31.05 -5.04 -7.22
CA ARG A 239 29.62 -5.18 -6.89
C ARG A 239 28.95 -3.83 -6.66
N ALA A 240 29.63 -2.88 -6.03
CA ALA A 240 29.15 -1.52 -5.88
C ALA A 240 28.93 -0.83 -7.25
N THR A 241 29.85 -1.06 -8.20
CA THR A 241 29.70 -0.59 -9.57
C THR A 241 28.50 -1.21 -10.28
N ALA A 242 28.31 -2.52 -10.15
CA ALA A 242 27.12 -3.20 -10.71
C ALA A 242 25.81 -2.67 -10.11
N LEU A 243 25.78 -2.42 -8.79
CA LEU A 243 24.65 -1.79 -8.11
C LEU A 243 24.39 -0.38 -8.65
N ARG A 244 25.42 0.45 -8.78
CA ARG A 244 25.31 1.79 -9.36
C ARG A 244 24.68 1.74 -10.75
N GLU A 245 25.13 0.84 -11.63
CA GLU A 245 24.60 0.70 -12.98
C GLU A 245 23.12 0.25 -12.99
N ALA A 246 22.74 -0.66 -12.08
CA ALA A 246 21.35 -1.06 -11.94
C ALA A 246 20.46 0.11 -11.46
N LEU A 247 20.94 0.91 -10.50
CA LEU A 247 20.23 2.10 -10.01
C LEU A 247 20.13 3.19 -11.09
N VAL A 248 21.19 3.41 -11.87
CA VAL A 248 21.16 4.36 -13.01
C VAL A 248 20.14 3.91 -14.07
N ARG A 249 20.07 2.61 -14.37
CA ARG A 249 19.05 2.07 -15.28
C ARG A 249 17.65 2.31 -14.73
N ALA A 250 17.42 2.04 -13.44
CA ALA A 250 16.14 2.34 -12.80
C ALA A 250 15.79 3.83 -12.85
N GLY A 251 16.80 4.70 -12.64
CA GLY A 251 16.65 6.15 -12.77
C GLY A 251 16.25 6.59 -14.19
N ARG A 252 16.82 5.97 -15.22
CA ARG A 252 16.47 6.26 -16.62
C ARG A 252 15.03 5.85 -16.96
N GLU A 253 14.58 4.69 -16.49
CA GLU A 253 13.18 4.28 -16.66
C GLU A 253 12.23 5.28 -15.99
N ARG A 254 12.51 5.70 -14.76
CA ARG A 254 11.73 6.71 -14.05
C ARG A 254 11.74 8.05 -14.78
N ALA A 255 12.91 8.52 -15.20
CA ALA A 255 13.07 9.80 -15.88
C ALA A 255 12.26 9.90 -17.18
N PHE A 256 11.97 8.77 -17.83
CA PHE A 256 11.12 8.74 -19.02
C PHE A 256 9.64 8.63 -18.66
N PHE A 257 9.30 7.71 -17.75
CA PHE A 257 7.89 7.42 -17.45
C PHE A 257 7.23 8.42 -16.51
N ASP A 258 7.95 8.98 -15.53
CA ASP A 258 7.36 9.92 -14.57
C ASP A 258 6.81 11.19 -15.27
N PRO A 259 7.56 11.87 -16.17
CA PRO A 259 7.02 12.97 -16.95
C PRO A 259 5.87 12.57 -17.88
N ALA A 260 5.94 11.36 -18.50
CA ALA A 260 4.87 10.88 -19.37
C ALA A 260 3.56 10.66 -18.59
N MET A 261 3.66 10.13 -17.36
CA MET A 261 2.51 9.94 -16.46
C MET A 261 1.93 11.28 -15.95
N GLU A 262 2.73 12.33 -15.88
CA GLU A 262 2.26 13.69 -15.55
C GLU A 262 1.68 14.41 -16.77
N ALA A 263 2.28 14.24 -17.94
CA ALA A 263 1.85 14.90 -19.17
C ALA A 263 0.49 14.37 -19.68
N LEU A 264 0.25 13.05 -19.57
CA LEU A 264 -0.94 12.44 -20.14
C LEU A 264 -2.27 12.99 -19.58
N PRO A 265 -2.46 13.19 -18.26
CA PRO A 265 -3.63 13.88 -17.72
C PRO A 265 -3.75 15.33 -18.19
N GLN A 266 -2.61 16.05 -18.33
CA GLN A 266 -2.60 17.42 -18.80
C GLN A 266 -3.01 17.51 -20.28
N LEU A 267 -2.54 16.60 -21.12
CA LEU A 267 -3.01 16.45 -22.50
C LEU A 267 -4.51 16.14 -22.55
N GLY A 268 -5.02 15.33 -21.61
CA GLY A 268 -6.45 15.09 -21.45
C GLY A 268 -7.21 16.37 -21.13
N THR A 269 -6.70 17.19 -20.21
CA THR A 269 -7.30 18.49 -19.88
C THR A 269 -7.27 19.45 -21.09
N LEU A 270 -6.17 19.48 -21.83
CA LEU A 270 -6.10 20.28 -23.08
C LEU A 270 -7.08 19.80 -24.15
N ALA A 271 -7.25 18.46 -24.30
CA ALA A 271 -8.24 17.91 -25.22
C ALA A 271 -9.67 18.28 -24.79
N VAL A 272 -9.97 18.22 -23.48
CA VAL A 272 -11.25 18.68 -22.92
C VAL A 272 -11.47 20.16 -23.20
N LEU A 273 -10.48 21.01 -23.02
CA LEU A 273 -10.58 22.43 -23.30
C LEU A 273 -10.82 22.70 -24.80
N LEU A 274 -10.08 22.00 -25.68
CA LEU A 274 -10.22 22.15 -27.12
C LEU A 274 -11.62 21.74 -27.61
N VAL A 275 -12.03 20.51 -27.27
CA VAL A 275 -13.35 19.98 -27.64
C VAL A 275 -14.46 20.78 -26.95
N GLY A 276 -14.28 21.08 -25.67
CA GLY A 276 -15.25 21.80 -24.87
C GLY A 276 -15.49 23.25 -25.32
N THR A 277 -14.42 23.94 -25.79
CA THR A 277 -14.58 25.28 -26.38
C THR A 277 -15.46 25.24 -27.63
N ALA A 278 -15.29 24.24 -28.50
CA ALA A 278 -16.18 24.06 -29.66
C ALA A 278 -17.63 23.76 -29.22
N ARG A 279 -17.82 22.98 -28.13
CA ARG A 279 -19.15 22.68 -27.56
C ARG A 279 -19.82 23.92 -26.93
N VAL A 280 -19.02 24.79 -26.28
CA VAL A 280 -19.49 26.07 -25.76
C VAL A 280 -19.90 26.98 -26.92
N ALA A 281 -19.10 27.08 -27.97
CA ALA A 281 -19.37 27.89 -29.15
C ALA A 281 -20.70 27.45 -29.89
N SER A 282 -20.97 26.13 -29.87
CA SER A 282 -22.25 25.59 -30.41
C SER A 282 -23.42 25.72 -29.44
N GLY A 283 -23.27 26.25 -28.25
CA GLY A 283 -24.29 26.36 -27.23
C GLY A 283 -24.72 25.04 -26.56
N ALA A 284 -23.95 23.97 -26.77
CA ALA A 284 -24.27 22.65 -26.23
C ALA A 284 -23.94 22.50 -24.73
N ILE A 285 -22.92 23.21 -24.26
CA ILE A 285 -22.56 23.33 -22.85
C ILE A 285 -22.26 24.77 -22.48
N SER A 286 -22.40 25.11 -21.21
CA SER A 286 -22.07 26.43 -20.69
C SER A 286 -20.52 26.53 -20.42
N PRO A 287 -19.96 27.75 -20.36
CA PRO A 287 -18.58 27.96 -19.95
C PRO A 287 -18.29 27.42 -18.54
N GLY A 288 -19.27 27.48 -17.62
CA GLY A 288 -19.14 26.92 -16.26
C GLY A 288 -19.00 25.39 -16.26
N GLU A 289 -19.77 24.69 -17.10
CA GLU A 289 -19.67 23.24 -17.27
C GLU A 289 -18.30 22.84 -17.83
N LEU A 290 -17.76 23.61 -18.80
CA LEU A 290 -16.44 23.38 -19.31
C LEU A 290 -15.36 23.48 -18.21
N VAL A 291 -15.46 24.50 -17.35
CA VAL A 291 -14.55 24.66 -16.19
C VAL A 291 -14.70 23.49 -15.23
N SER A 292 -15.94 23.04 -14.94
CA SER A 292 -16.19 21.87 -14.09
C SER A 292 -15.50 20.64 -14.61
N VAL A 293 -15.66 20.33 -15.90
CA VAL A 293 -15.06 19.14 -16.54
C VAL A 293 -13.55 19.23 -16.56
N ALA A 294 -12.97 20.34 -16.97
CA ALA A 294 -11.53 20.54 -17.02
C ALA A 294 -10.87 20.38 -15.63
N TYR A 295 -11.52 20.96 -14.61
CA TYR A 295 -11.04 20.81 -13.22
C TYR A 295 -11.21 19.38 -12.71
N LEU A 296 -12.30 18.70 -13.03
CA LEU A 296 -12.49 17.30 -12.67
C LEU A 296 -11.41 16.39 -13.25
N PHE A 297 -11.01 16.60 -14.50
CA PHE A 297 -9.89 15.90 -15.14
C PHE A 297 -8.58 16.06 -14.35
N THR A 298 -8.26 17.27 -13.92
CA THR A 298 -7.08 17.55 -13.11
C THR A 298 -7.09 16.78 -11.79
N LEU A 299 -8.26 16.67 -11.14
CA LEU A 299 -8.40 15.98 -9.86
C LEU A 299 -8.32 14.46 -9.98
N LEU A 300 -8.71 13.88 -11.13
CA LEU A 300 -8.76 12.41 -11.31
C LEU A 300 -7.40 11.78 -11.63
N ALA A 301 -6.40 12.56 -12.02
CA ALA A 301 -5.08 12.06 -12.40
C ALA A 301 -4.37 11.27 -11.29
N PHE A 302 -4.39 11.78 -10.07
CA PHE A 302 -3.73 11.15 -8.92
C PHE A 302 -4.43 9.84 -8.46
N PRO A 303 -5.75 9.79 -8.28
CA PRO A 303 -6.46 8.60 -7.84
C PRO A 303 -6.28 7.37 -8.75
N VAL A 304 -6.21 7.54 -10.06
CA VAL A 304 -5.96 6.44 -10.99
C VAL A 304 -4.62 5.76 -10.71
N ARG A 305 -3.60 6.54 -10.36
CA ARG A 305 -2.27 5.99 -9.98
C ARG A 305 -2.29 5.28 -8.62
N ALA A 306 -3.09 5.76 -7.69
CA ALA A 306 -3.15 5.24 -6.33
C ALA A 306 -3.69 3.80 -6.23
N ILE A 307 -4.55 3.38 -7.15
CA ILE A 307 -5.02 1.98 -7.23
C ILE A 307 -3.83 1.03 -7.44
N GLY A 308 -2.90 1.40 -8.33
CA GLY A 308 -1.70 0.61 -8.59
C GLY A 308 -0.81 0.43 -7.35
N TRP A 309 -0.73 1.45 -6.48
CA TRP A 309 0.00 1.36 -5.22
C TRP A 309 -0.61 0.31 -4.28
N VAL A 310 -1.92 0.34 -4.06
CA VAL A 310 -2.60 -0.65 -3.21
C VAL A 310 -2.38 -2.07 -3.71
N LEU A 311 -2.52 -2.30 -5.02
CA LEU A 311 -2.27 -3.60 -5.63
C LEU A 311 -0.81 -4.05 -5.46
N GLY A 312 0.13 -3.11 -5.46
CA GLY A 312 1.55 -3.37 -5.24
C GLY A 312 1.91 -3.83 -3.82
N GLU A 313 1.10 -3.47 -2.81
CA GLU A 313 1.31 -3.89 -1.41
C GLU A 313 0.74 -5.30 -1.10
N LEU A 314 -0.19 -5.81 -1.92
CA LEU A 314 -0.82 -7.12 -1.67
C LEU A 314 0.17 -8.28 -1.57
N PRO A 315 1.21 -8.42 -2.42
CA PRO A 315 2.16 -9.53 -2.31
C PRO A 315 2.88 -9.56 -0.96
N ARG A 316 3.24 -8.38 -0.43
CA ARG A 316 3.88 -8.26 0.88
C ARG A 316 2.95 -8.68 2.00
N ALA A 317 1.70 -8.25 1.94
CA ALA A 317 0.67 -8.61 2.92
C ALA A 317 0.38 -10.12 2.92
N THR A 318 0.30 -10.75 1.74
CA THR A 318 0.04 -12.20 1.64
C THR A 318 1.18 -13.03 2.19
N VAL A 319 2.44 -12.65 1.94
CA VAL A 319 3.62 -13.35 2.49
C VAL A 319 3.66 -13.22 4.01
N GLY A 320 3.48 -12.01 4.55
CA GLY A 320 3.42 -11.77 5.99
C GLY A 320 2.31 -12.59 6.64
N TYR A 321 1.10 -12.54 6.09
CA TYR A 321 -0.03 -13.29 6.62
C TYR A 321 0.18 -14.81 6.60
N ALA A 322 0.77 -15.35 5.52
CA ALA A 322 1.07 -16.78 5.43
C ALA A 322 2.10 -17.23 6.49
N ARG A 323 3.07 -16.39 6.83
CA ARG A 323 4.02 -16.67 7.93
C ARG A 323 3.34 -16.60 9.29
N LEU A 324 2.50 -15.60 9.52
CA LEU A 324 1.71 -15.49 10.76
C LEU A 324 0.79 -16.70 10.95
N ARG A 325 0.11 -17.15 9.89
CA ARG A 325 -0.76 -18.31 9.92
C ARG A 325 0.01 -19.58 10.30
N ARG A 326 1.21 -19.79 9.77
CA ARG A 326 2.05 -20.95 10.16
C ARG A 326 2.31 -21.00 11.66
N VAL A 327 2.56 -19.85 12.29
CA VAL A 327 2.74 -19.78 13.75
C VAL A 327 1.42 -19.99 14.48
N LEU A 328 0.36 -19.33 14.06
CA LEU A 328 -0.94 -19.40 14.74
C LEU A 328 -1.61 -20.78 14.61
N ASP A 329 -1.35 -21.48 13.50
CA ASP A 329 -1.87 -22.82 13.22
C ASP A 329 -0.92 -23.92 13.73
N ALA A 330 0.26 -23.56 14.27
CA ALA A 330 1.19 -24.54 14.84
C ALA A 330 0.55 -25.27 16.01
N GLY A 331 0.57 -26.60 15.95
CA GLY A 331 0.02 -27.47 16.97
C GLY A 331 1.02 -27.82 18.07
N GLY A 332 0.50 -28.36 19.15
CA GLY A 332 1.26 -28.80 20.34
C GLY A 332 1.10 -27.82 21.50
N ALA A 333 1.05 -28.38 22.69
CA ALA A 333 1.09 -27.64 23.95
C ALA A 333 2.08 -28.34 24.88
N MET A 334 2.73 -27.58 25.75
CA MET A 334 3.47 -28.18 26.83
C MET A 334 2.50 -28.76 27.83
N PRO A 335 2.56 -30.06 28.12
CA PRO A 335 1.73 -30.65 29.19
C PRO A 335 2.24 -30.12 30.53
N TYR A 336 1.39 -29.37 31.22
CA TYR A 336 1.63 -28.99 32.61
C TYR A 336 0.84 -29.96 33.50
N GLY A 337 1.40 -30.31 34.68
CA GLY A 337 0.68 -31.06 35.69
C GLY A 337 -0.46 -30.22 36.29
N ASP A 338 -1.51 -30.89 36.75
CA ASP A 338 -2.69 -30.24 37.37
C ASP A 338 -2.49 -29.93 38.86
N GLU A 339 -1.39 -30.41 39.46
CA GLU A 339 -1.11 -30.20 40.88
C GLU A 339 -0.32 -28.94 41.13
N ALA A 340 -0.81 -28.09 42.01
CA ALA A 340 -0.11 -26.93 42.51
C ALA A 340 0.90 -27.34 43.61
N LEU A 341 2.14 -26.93 43.51
CA LEU A 341 3.11 -27.12 44.57
C LEU A 341 2.73 -26.23 45.76
N PRO A 342 2.80 -26.76 47.01
CA PRO A 342 2.55 -25.96 48.20
C PRO A 342 3.60 -24.82 48.29
N GLY A 343 3.11 -23.56 48.34
CA GLY A 343 3.95 -22.37 48.26
C GLY A 343 4.81 -22.07 49.50
N ASP A 344 4.63 -22.83 50.58
CA ASP A 344 5.23 -22.62 51.90
C ASP A 344 6.33 -23.62 52.27
N ARG A 345 6.62 -24.60 51.42
CA ARG A 345 7.61 -25.66 51.68
C ARG A 345 8.74 -25.65 50.66
N PRO A 346 9.99 -25.95 51.10
CA PRO A 346 11.09 -26.13 50.14
C PRO A 346 10.81 -27.34 49.24
N VAL A 347 10.91 -27.12 47.91
CA VAL A 347 10.68 -28.16 46.90
C VAL A 347 11.93 -29.04 46.77
N ARG A 348 11.77 -30.34 46.89
CA ARG A 348 12.80 -31.32 46.61
C ARG A 348 12.62 -31.95 45.26
N LEU A 349 13.57 -31.77 44.34
CA LEU A 349 13.56 -32.43 43.04
C LEU A 349 14.35 -33.72 43.12
N GLY A 350 13.74 -34.84 42.79
CA GLY A 350 14.39 -36.16 42.70
C GLY A 350 14.16 -36.74 41.31
N ALA A 351 15.19 -37.23 40.66
CA ALA A 351 15.09 -37.90 39.37
C ALA A 351 15.71 -39.31 39.50
N GLN A 352 14.94 -40.36 39.24
CA GLN A 352 15.42 -41.76 39.24
C GLN A 352 15.02 -42.40 37.92
N GLY A 353 15.99 -43.03 37.24
CA GLY A 353 15.75 -43.82 36.03
C GLY A 353 15.17 -43.03 34.85
N VAL A 354 15.42 -41.71 34.80
CA VAL A 354 14.93 -40.84 33.73
C VAL A 354 15.64 -41.11 32.40
N ARG A 355 14.87 -41.52 31.41
CA ARG A 355 15.36 -41.64 30.03
C ARG A 355 14.74 -40.50 29.21
N PHE A 356 15.57 -39.80 28.45
CA PHE A 356 15.15 -38.75 27.57
C PHE A 356 15.65 -39.00 26.15
N SER A 357 14.80 -38.89 25.16
CA SER A 357 15.17 -38.88 23.76
C SER A 357 14.69 -37.59 23.12
N HIS A 358 15.55 -36.98 22.29
CA HIS A 358 15.09 -35.85 21.47
C HIS A 358 14.08 -36.34 20.43
N PRO A 359 12.93 -35.67 20.27
CA PRO A 359 11.88 -36.10 19.33
C PRO A 359 12.31 -36.09 17.85
N ASP A 360 13.49 -35.54 17.53
CA ASP A 360 14.04 -35.44 16.18
C ASP A 360 15.05 -36.54 15.84
N ARG A 361 15.34 -37.46 16.74
CA ARG A 361 16.11 -38.66 16.38
C ARG A 361 15.12 -39.69 15.84
N ASP A 362 15.23 -39.96 14.54
CA ASP A 362 14.57 -41.08 13.90
C ASP A 362 14.70 -42.33 14.79
N PRO A 363 13.62 -42.99 15.15
CA PRO A 363 13.69 -44.23 15.94
C PRO A 363 14.53 -45.31 15.27
N GLU A 364 14.70 -45.27 13.95
CA GLU A 364 15.49 -46.22 13.16
C GLU A 364 17.01 -45.94 13.18
N ALA A 365 17.48 -44.76 13.63
CA ALA A 365 18.88 -44.43 13.72
C ALA A 365 19.57 -44.92 15.03
N SER A 366 18.80 -45.43 16.00
CA SER A 366 19.30 -46.07 17.20
C SER A 366 19.45 -47.57 16.95
N GLY A 367 20.54 -47.96 16.24
CA GLY A 367 20.98 -49.35 16.24
C GLY A 367 21.28 -49.82 17.66
N PRO A 368 21.17 -51.11 17.92
CA PRO A 368 21.45 -51.68 19.25
C PRO A 368 22.93 -51.49 19.61
N GLY A 369 23.17 -50.67 20.63
CA GLY A 369 24.48 -50.54 21.29
C GLY A 369 24.40 -51.14 22.68
#